data_127dbcb366385790a468c33f68b78764
#
_entry.id   127dbcb366385790a468c33f68b78764
#
_cell.length_a   1.000
_cell.length_b   1.000
_cell.length_c   1.000
_cell.angle_alpha   90.00
_cell.angle_beta   90.00
_cell.angle_gamma   90.00
#
_symmetry.space_group_name_H-M   'P 1'
#
loop_
_entity.id
_entity.type
_entity.pdbx_description
1 polymer ?
#
loop_
_entity_poly.entity_id
_entity_poly.type
_entity_poly.pdbx_seq_one_letter_code
_entity_poly.pdbx_strand_id
1 'polypeptide(L)'
;MTLLGYRNPARRIVGAVRGLVHRPRGSAKRRPVAVVGHRGAPREAAENTLDSFAKALDLGADAIETDVCVTRDGRFVLWHDFRPDDKVALFRQTGEEGYLYEPDVPPIGSPWRRPVNELDLEDLRRHYGYVRRNGDDGRGPRVSIALLDDLLEWMRSESRLALVCLDVKLGEKETAGARELARFLRDARSSGRIPERVRVALLCPQQEILQALLTESRRETVGRGTRIFADFELPGALEFAKRFGANCVSFGVRRRLWTDFRDELGRVLAARDAGRIESVIVWTINDEKRMRELVRLNVDGILTDEPRLLRRIVSERSPAP
;
A
#
# COMPACT_ATOMS: atom_id res chain seq x y z
N MET A 1 -19.66 4.66 41.43
CA MET A 1 -19.19 5.27 40.16
C MET A 1 -18.11 4.37 39.59
N THR A 2 -18.48 3.50 38.69
CA THR A 2 -17.63 2.45 38.11
C THR A 2 -16.93 3.04 36.89
N LEU A 3 -15.60 3.07 36.92
CA LEU A 3 -14.76 3.52 35.79
C LEU A 3 -14.99 2.59 34.59
N LEU A 4 -15.71 3.09 33.59
CA LEU A 4 -15.83 2.48 32.27
C LEU A 4 -14.43 2.32 31.67
N GLY A 5 -14.01 1.06 31.49
CA GLY A 5 -12.72 0.69 30.97
C GLY A 5 -12.51 1.20 29.54
N TYR A 6 -11.74 2.24 29.38
CA TYR A 6 -11.21 2.70 28.10
C TYR A 6 -10.30 1.61 27.53
N ARG A 7 -10.82 0.79 26.61
CA ARG A 7 -9.98 -0.17 25.88
C ARG A 7 -9.00 0.62 25.04
N ASN A 8 -7.73 0.52 25.39
CA ASN A 8 -6.60 1.19 24.75
C ASN A 8 -6.63 0.93 23.22
N PRO A 9 -6.80 1.95 22.37
CA PRO A 9 -6.87 1.81 20.92
C PRO A 9 -5.60 1.14 20.33
N ALA A 10 -4.44 1.31 20.98
CA ALA A 10 -3.19 0.66 20.59
C ALA A 10 -3.28 -0.88 20.58
N ARG A 11 -4.01 -1.51 21.50
CA ARG A 11 -4.21 -2.97 21.50
C ARG A 11 -5.02 -3.46 20.31
N ARG A 12 -5.93 -2.64 19.78
CA ARG A 12 -6.80 -2.98 18.65
C ARG A 12 -6.03 -2.89 17.33
N ILE A 13 -5.21 -1.84 17.17
CA ILE A 13 -4.32 -1.66 16.01
C ILE A 13 -3.33 -2.81 15.90
N VAL A 14 -2.65 -3.16 17.00
CA VAL A 14 -1.71 -4.28 17.04
C VAL A 14 -2.39 -5.61 16.66
N GLY A 15 -3.66 -5.81 17.06
CA GLY A 15 -4.43 -7.02 16.71
C GLY A 15 -4.74 -7.13 15.22
N ALA A 16 -5.15 -6.04 14.57
CA ALA A 16 -5.47 -6.00 13.13
C ALA A 16 -4.21 -6.21 12.27
N VAL A 17 -3.15 -5.46 12.56
CA VAL A 17 -1.88 -5.56 11.83
C VAL A 17 -1.20 -6.91 12.07
N ARG A 18 -1.26 -7.45 13.30
CA ARG A 18 -0.74 -8.79 13.59
C ARG A 18 -1.49 -9.86 12.81
N GLY A 19 -2.80 -9.70 12.58
CA GLY A 19 -3.61 -10.56 11.72
C GLY A 19 -3.14 -10.58 10.28
N LEU A 20 -2.77 -9.40 9.77
CA LEU A 20 -2.32 -9.23 8.39
C LEU A 20 -0.90 -9.79 8.15
N VAL A 21 -0.01 -9.71 9.13
CA VAL A 21 1.42 -10.06 8.98
C VAL A 21 1.81 -11.38 9.66
N HIS A 22 1.08 -11.82 10.69
CA HIS A 22 1.35 -13.05 11.43
C HIS A 22 0.06 -13.82 11.71
N ARG A 23 -0.25 -14.80 10.86
CA ARG A 23 -1.35 -15.71 11.10
C ARG A 23 -0.82 -17.05 11.67
N PRO A 24 -1.18 -17.46 12.90
CA PRO A 24 -0.96 -18.83 13.35
C PRO A 24 -1.81 -19.78 12.49
N ARG A 25 -1.20 -20.85 11.97
CA ARG A 25 -1.91 -21.89 11.23
C ARG A 25 -3.06 -22.45 12.06
N GLY A 26 -4.24 -22.58 11.46
CA GLY A 26 -5.41 -23.24 12.09
C GLY A 26 -6.26 -22.37 13.02
N SER A 27 -6.06 -21.04 13.11
CA SER A 27 -6.88 -20.17 13.97
C SER A 27 -8.21 -19.81 13.32
N ALA A 28 -9.31 -20.38 13.80
CA ALA A 28 -10.70 -20.04 13.42
C ALA A 28 -11.21 -18.71 14.02
N LYS A 29 -10.40 -18.03 14.87
CA LYS A 29 -10.83 -16.79 15.50
C LYS A 29 -10.92 -15.64 14.50
N ARG A 30 -12.09 -15.00 14.44
CA ARG A 30 -12.32 -13.77 13.67
C ARG A 30 -11.32 -12.70 14.10
N ARG A 31 -10.68 -12.06 13.12
CA ARG A 31 -9.74 -10.96 13.36
C ARG A 31 -10.33 -9.66 12.87
N PRO A 32 -9.97 -8.52 13.46
CA PRO A 32 -10.34 -7.24 12.89
C PRO A 32 -9.67 -7.08 11.52
N VAL A 33 -10.43 -6.59 10.55
CA VAL A 33 -9.92 -6.23 9.22
C VAL A 33 -9.06 -4.98 9.36
N ALA A 34 -7.84 -5.00 8.80
CA ALA A 34 -6.96 -3.84 8.81
C ALA A 34 -7.48 -2.75 7.86
N VAL A 35 -7.56 -1.53 8.34
CA VAL A 35 -7.83 -0.34 7.54
C VAL A 35 -6.52 0.21 7.03
N VAL A 36 -6.28 0.14 5.71
CA VAL A 36 -5.04 0.59 5.10
C VAL A 36 -5.33 1.83 4.25
N GLY A 37 -4.72 2.97 4.60
CA GLY A 37 -4.82 4.20 3.82
C GLY A 37 -4.04 4.07 2.51
N HIS A 38 -4.74 4.05 1.37
CA HIS A 38 -4.17 3.96 0.03
C HIS A 38 -3.47 5.26 -0.31
N ARG A 39 -2.14 5.21 -0.51
CA ARG A 39 -1.27 6.39 -0.65
C ARG A 39 -1.45 7.41 0.48
N GLY A 40 -1.87 6.93 1.66
CA GLY A 40 -2.28 7.75 2.79
C GLY A 40 -3.77 8.12 2.79
N ALA A 41 -4.08 9.41 2.69
CA ALA A 41 -5.43 9.96 2.61
C ALA A 41 -5.53 10.97 1.44
N PRO A 42 -5.57 10.52 0.17
CA PRO A 42 -5.41 11.38 -1.01
C PRO A 42 -6.57 12.37 -1.20
N ARG A 43 -7.70 12.14 -0.56
CA ARG A 43 -8.83 13.10 -0.56
C ARG A 43 -8.60 14.29 0.36
N GLU A 44 -7.61 14.23 1.27
CA GLU A 44 -7.36 15.26 2.28
C GLU A 44 -5.96 15.88 2.19
N ALA A 45 -4.98 15.19 1.59
CA ALA A 45 -3.61 15.65 1.40
C ALA A 45 -3.01 15.08 0.10
N ALA A 46 -1.86 15.60 -0.32
CA ALA A 46 -1.16 15.04 -1.48
C ALA A 46 -0.76 13.58 -1.21
N GLU A 47 -1.15 12.68 -2.08
CA GLU A 47 -0.83 11.25 -1.97
C GLU A 47 0.68 10.99 -1.86
N ASN A 48 1.08 9.85 -1.31
CA ASN A 48 2.48 9.45 -1.19
C ASN A 48 3.37 10.48 -0.46
N THR A 49 2.78 11.27 0.47
CA THR A 49 3.49 12.23 1.30
C THR A 49 3.31 11.92 2.79
N LEU A 50 4.23 12.40 3.62
CA LEU A 50 4.17 12.19 5.07
C LEU A 50 2.91 12.80 5.68
N ASP A 51 2.45 13.95 5.17
CA ASP A 51 1.20 14.60 5.59
C ASP A 51 -0.02 13.70 5.30
N SER A 52 -0.05 13.08 4.10
CA SER A 52 -1.11 12.14 3.73
C SER A 52 -1.12 10.92 4.64
N PHE A 53 0.06 10.40 5.00
CA PHE A 53 0.17 9.26 5.91
C PHE A 53 -0.28 9.60 7.33
N ALA A 54 0.15 10.73 7.87
CA ALA A 54 -0.31 11.21 9.17
C ALA A 54 -1.83 11.39 9.18
N LYS A 55 -2.38 11.99 8.12
CA LYS A 55 -3.82 12.19 7.96
C LYS A 55 -4.60 10.87 7.91
N ALA A 56 -4.08 9.85 7.21
CA ALA A 56 -4.72 8.53 7.19
C ALA A 56 -4.84 7.92 8.59
N LEU A 57 -3.79 8.03 9.41
CA LEU A 57 -3.81 7.58 10.80
C LEU A 57 -4.80 8.37 11.65
N ASP A 58 -4.89 9.68 11.47
CA ASP A 58 -5.87 10.55 12.15
C ASP A 58 -7.32 10.18 11.78
N LEU A 59 -7.53 9.72 10.55
CA LEU A 59 -8.81 9.22 10.06
C LEU A 59 -9.11 7.77 10.50
N GLY A 60 -8.22 7.16 11.26
CA GLY A 60 -8.40 5.86 11.87
C GLY A 60 -7.85 4.68 11.06
N ALA A 61 -6.96 4.91 10.10
CA ALA A 61 -6.19 3.84 9.48
C ALA A 61 -5.34 3.08 10.52
N ASP A 62 -5.15 1.78 10.33
CA ASP A 62 -4.24 0.95 11.11
C ASP A 62 -2.85 0.89 10.47
N ALA A 63 -2.81 1.18 9.18
CA ALA A 63 -1.66 1.05 8.31
C ALA A 63 -1.73 2.07 7.17
N ILE A 64 -0.61 2.29 6.50
CA ILE A 64 -0.54 3.07 5.27
C ILE A 64 -0.04 2.20 4.13
N GLU A 65 -0.43 2.55 2.94
CA GLU A 65 0.17 2.07 1.70
C GLU A 65 0.77 3.26 0.95
N THR A 66 1.85 3.01 0.21
CA THR A 66 2.52 3.97 -0.65
C THR A 66 3.24 3.29 -1.80
N ASP A 67 3.29 3.98 -2.94
CA ASP A 67 4.01 3.52 -4.12
C ASP A 67 5.51 3.80 -4.01
N VAL A 68 6.37 2.89 -4.46
CA VAL A 68 7.82 3.08 -4.47
C VAL A 68 8.40 2.85 -5.85
N CYS A 69 9.12 3.86 -6.36
CA CYS A 69 9.92 3.82 -7.58
C CYS A 69 11.41 3.99 -7.26
N VAL A 70 12.28 3.72 -8.25
CA VAL A 70 13.72 3.98 -8.17
C VAL A 70 14.14 4.96 -9.28
N THR A 71 14.92 5.97 -8.93
CA THR A 71 15.49 6.94 -9.87
C THR A 71 16.74 6.38 -10.55
N ARG A 72 17.25 7.05 -11.61
CA ARG A 72 18.47 6.68 -12.31
C ARG A 72 19.71 6.64 -11.40
N ASP A 73 19.78 7.58 -10.44
CA ASP A 73 20.83 7.66 -9.42
C ASP A 73 20.57 6.78 -8.18
N GLY A 74 19.63 5.81 -8.29
CA GLY A 74 19.41 4.76 -7.29
C GLY A 74 18.65 5.22 -6.03
N ARG A 75 17.91 6.34 -6.07
CA ARG A 75 17.13 6.81 -4.92
C ARG A 75 15.71 6.25 -4.97
N PHE A 76 15.24 5.71 -3.84
CA PHE A 76 13.86 5.26 -3.72
C PHE A 76 12.94 6.44 -3.40
N VAL A 77 11.97 6.68 -4.28
CA VAL A 77 11.00 7.78 -4.21
C VAL A 77 9.59 7.26 -4.04
N LEU A 78 8.74 8.03 -3.37
CA LEU A 78 7.34 7.70 -3.18
C LEU A 78 6.51 8.35 -4.28
N TRP A 79 6.25 7.59 -5.35
CA TRP A 79 5.59 8.08 -6.55
C TRP A 79 4.90 6.94 -7.31
N HIS A 80 3.67 7.18 -7.78
CA HIS A 80 2.87 6.13 -8.43
C HIS A 80 3.22 5.95 -9.92
N ASP A 81 3.35 7.06 -10.65
CA ASP A 81 3.38 7.04 -12.11
C ASP A 81 4.80 6.82 -12.64
N PHE A 82 5.27 5.56 -12.54
CA PHE A 82 6.61 5.17 -13.02
C PHE A 82 6.87 5.64 -14.46
N ARG A 83 5.84 5.54 -15.34
CA ARG A 83 5.84 6.09 -16.69
C ARG A 83 4.74 7.13 -16.82
N PRO A 84 5.07 8.40 -17.13
CA PRO A 84 4.08 9.47 -17.17
C PRO A 84 3.05 9.34 -18.34
N ASP A 85 3.33 8.47 -19.32
CA ASP A 85 2.50 8.25 -20.50
C ASP A 85 1.68 6.95 -20.46
N ASP A 86 1.76 6.20 -19.38
CA ASP A 86 0.90 5.04 -19.18
C ASP A 86 -0.57 5.48 -19.05
N LYS A 87 -1.50 4.64 -19.50
CA LYS A 87 -2.94 4.97 -19.49
C LYS A 87 -3.47 5.42 -18.14
N VAL A 88 -2.99 4.79 -17.06
CA VAL A 88 -3.39 5.16 -15.70
C VAL A 88 -2.79 6.52 -15.34
N ALA A 89 -1.52 6.76 -15.64
CA ALA A 89 -0.85 8.03 -15.38
C ALA A 89 -1.53 9.18 -16.15
N LEU A 90 -1.88 8.98 -17.42
CA LEU A 90 -2.61 9.97 -18.22
C LEU A 90 -3.99 10.28 -17.63
N PHE A 91 -4.75 9.26 -17.19
CA PHE A 91 -6.04 9.46 -16.53
C PHE A 91 -5.89 10.25 -15.22
N ARG A 92 -4.85 9.98 -14.44
CA ARG A 92 -4.59 10.70 -13.17
C ARG A 92 -4.26 12.18 -13.38
N GLN A 93 -3.57 12.50 -14.47
CA GLN A 93 -3.22 13.87 -14.86
C GLN A 93 -4.45 14.70 -15.28
N THR A 94 -5.62 14.08 -15.55
CA THR A 94 -6.87 14.80 -15.78
C THR A 94 -7.55 15.28 -14.50
N GLY A 95 -7.10 14.80 -13.33
CA GLY A 95 -7.73 15.07 -12.04
C GLY A 95 -9.11 14.40 -11.85
N GLU A 96 -9.50 13.47 -12.72
CA GLU A 96 -10.80 12.77 -12.63
C GLU A 96 -10.88 11.75 -11.49
N GLU A 97 -9.76 11.43 -10.82
CA GLU A 97 -9.77 10.62 -9.58
C GLU A 97 -10.48 11.33 -8.42
N GLY A 98 -10.65 12.65 -8.51
CA GLY A 98 -11.35 13.45 -7.50
C GLY A 98 -10.54 13.63 -6.20
N TYR A 99 -9.20 13.53 -6.29
CA TYR A 99 -8.29 13.83 -5.19
C TYR A 99 -8.08 15.33 -5.02
N LEU A 100 -7.64 15.73 -3.82
CA LEU A 100 -7.37 17.13 -3.50
C LEU A 100 -6.16 17.68 -4.27
N TYR A 101 -5.22 16.81 -4.60
CA TYR A 101 -4.03 17.10 -5.38
C TYR A 101 -3.98 16.18 -6.59
N GLU A 102 -3.42 16.69 -7.69
CA GLU A 102 -3.16 15.93 -8.91
C GLU A 102 -1.65 15.85 -9.18
N PRO A 103 -1.17 14.81 -9.89
CA PRO A 103 0.21 14.74 -10.32
C PRO A 103 0.54 15.91 -11.25
N ASP A 104 1.58 16.68 -10.91
CA ASP A 104 2.17 17.69 -11.78
C ASP A 104 3.36 17.07 -12.51
N VAL A 105 3.23 16.91 -13.81
CA VAL A 105 4.24 16.27 -14.68
C VAL A 105 4.54 17.17 -15.87
N PRO A 106 5.73 17.05 -16.49
CA PRO A 106 6.06 17.83 -17.69
C PRO A 106 5.06 17.60 -18.83
N PRO A 107 4.79 18.63 -19.65
CA PRO A 107 3.89 18.48 -20.79
C PRO A 107 4.41 17.47 -21.82
N ILE A 108 3.49 16.92 -22.62
CA ILE A 108 3.83 16.02 -23.75
C ILE A 108 4.85 16.70 -24.66
N GLY A 109 5.91 15.98 -25.02
CA GLY A 109 7.01 16.51 -25.85
C GLY A 109 8.15 17.15 -25.05
N SER A 110 8.01 17.33 -23.74
CA SER A 110 9.12 17.80 -22.91
C SER A 110 10.23 16.75 -22.81
N PRO A 111 11.52 17.15 -22.88
CA PRO A 111 12.64 16.23 -22.69
C PRO A 111 12.70 15.64 -21.27
N TRP A 112 12.00 16.25 -20.33
CA TRP A 112 11.91 15.81 -18.93
C TRP A 112 10.73 14.87 -18.68
N ARG A 113 9.84 14.66 -19.66
CA ARG A 113 8.72 13.73 -19.57
C ARG A 113 9.22 12.31 -19.85
N ARG A 114 9.76 11.67 -18.85
CA ARG A 114 10.45 10.36 -18.91
C ARG A 114 10.03 9.43 -17.79
N PRO A 115 10.24 8.12 -17.93
CA PRO A 115 10.16 7.18 -16.81
C PRO A 115 11.05 7.61 -15.64
N VAL A 116 10.62 7.31 -14.42
CA VAL A 116 11.32 7.71 -13.18
C VAL A 116 12.77 7.22 -13.17
N ASN A 117 13.04 6.00 -13.64
CA ASN A 117 14.39 5.42 -13.70
C ASN A 117 15.32 6.03 -14.75
N GLU A 118 14.84 6.98 -15.56
CA GLU A 118 15.63 7.74 -16.51
C GLU A 118 15.98 9.15 -16.00
N LEU A 119 15.48 9.53 -14.83
CA LEU A 119 15.70 10.82 -14.17
C LEU A 119 16.49 10.65 -12.88
N ASP A 120 17.41 11.55 -12.62
CA ASP A 120 18.03 11.68 -11.30
C ASP A 120 17.03 12.33 -10.34
N LEU A 121 17.22 12.16 -9.04
CA LEU A 121 16.33 12.71 -8.02
C LEU A 121 16.15 14.24 -8.17
N GLU A 122 17.20 14.98 -8.48
CA GLU A 122 17.16 16.42 -8.64
C GLU A 122 16.23 16.81 -9.80
N ASP A 123 16.40 16.18 -10.97
CA ASP A 123 15.57 16.43 -12.15
C ASP A 123 14.12 15.99 -11.91
N LEU A 124 13.91 14.85 -11.25
CA LEU A 124 12.57 14.39 -10.89
C LEU A 124 11.86 15.42 -10.00
N ARG A 125 12.48 15.88 -8.92
CA ARG A 125 11.89 16.87 -8.00
C ARG A 125 11.71 18.25 -8.63
N ARG A 126 12.55 18.61 -9.60
CA ARG A 126 12.42 19.89 -10.34
C ARG A 126 11.22 19.89 -11.25
N HIS A 127 10.89 18.76 -11.87
CA HIS A 127 9.92 18.68 -12.95
C HIS A 127 8.62 17.94 -12.59
N TYR A 128 8.61 17.14 -11.51
CA TYR A 128 7.47 16.35 -11.04
C TYR A 128 7.09 16.70 -9.61
N GLY A 129 5.84 16.48 -9.27
CA GLY A 129 5.31 16.67 -7.92
C GLY A 129 3.80 16.61 -7.90
N TYR A 130 3.20 17.26 -6.91
CA TYR A 130 1.75 17.34 -6.80
C TYR A 130 1.32 18.79 -6.72
N VAL A 131 0.22 19.16 -7.37
CA VAL A 131 -0.39 20.49 -7.30
C VAL A 131 -1.80 20.37 -6.76
N ARG A 132 -2.16 21.33 -5.88
CA ARG A 132 -3.53 21.38 -5.38
C ARG A 132 -4.46 21.83 -6.49
N ARG A 133 -5.56 21.12 -6.65
CA ARG A 133 -6.63 21.47 -7.55
C ARG A 133 -7.42 22.63 -6.95
N ASN A 134 -7.14 23.85 -7.38
CA ASN A 134 -7.92 25.02 -7.04
C ASN A 134 -8.98 25.22 -8.11
N GLY A 135 -10.23 25.52 -7.73
CA GLY A 135 -11.34 25.76 -8.66
C GLY A 135 -11.18 27.00 -9.55
N ASP A 136 -10.22 27.88 -9.26
CA ASP A 136 -9.80 29.01 -10.08
C ASP A 136 -8.37 28.79 -10.56
N ASP A 137 -8.05 29.16 -11.79
CA ASP A 137 -6.84 28.96 -12.61
C ASP A 137 -5.45 29.12 -11.96
N GLY A 138 -5.35 29.23 -10.67
CA GLY A 138 -4.11 29.36 -9.89
C GLY A 138 -3.66 28.01 -9.33
N ARG A 139 -2.63 27.39 -9.92
CA ARG A 139 -1.91 26.28 -9.31
C ARG A 139 -1.28 26.74 -8.01
N GLY A 140 -1.62 26.08 -6.89
CA GLY A 140 -0.95 26.30 -5.62
C GLY A 140 0.54 25.89 -5.67
N PRO A 141 1.30 26.09 -4.57
CA PRO A 141 2.69 25.63 -4.51
C PRO A 141 2.75 24.11 -4.73
N ARG A 142 3.73 23.68 -5.52
CA ARG A 142 3.95 22.26 -5.81
C ARG A 142 4.48 21.53 -4.58
N VAL A 143 3.85 20.44 -4.21
CA VAL A 143 4.32 19.51 -3.17
C VAL A 143 5.38 18.60 -3.79
N SER A 144 6.54 18.54 -3.17
CA SER A 144 7.67 17.74 -3.64
C SER A 144 7.48 16.25 -3.39
N ILE A 145 8.07 15.43 -4.24
CA ILE A 145 8.12 13.97 -4.09
C ILE A 145 8.96 13.59 -2.86
N ALA A 146 8.40 12.79 -1.97
CA ALA A 146 9.06 12.27 -0.79
C ALA A 146 9.98 11.09 -1.14
N LEU A 147 10.99 10.86 -0.30
CA LEU A 147 11.86 9.69 -0.38
C LEU A 147 11.37 8.57 0.56
N LEU A 148 11.76 7.35 0.23
CA LEU A 148 11.61 6.24 1.16
C LEU A 148 12.42 6.49 2.46
N ASP A 149 13.55 7.20 2.37
CA ASP A 149 14.33 7.64 3.53
C ASP A 149 13.52 8.56 4.45
N ASP A 150 12.75 9.51 3.88
CA ASP A 150 11.87 10.42 4.65
C ASP A 150 10.78 9.62 5.39
N LEU A 151 10.22 8.61 4.72
CA LEU A 151 9.25 7.70 5.34
C LEU A 151 9.87 6.91 6.51
N LEU A 152 11.10 6.40 6.34
CA LEU A 152 11.77 5.67 7.42
C LEU A 152 12.01 6.56 8.66
N GLU A 153 12.39 7.82 8.46
CA GLU A 153 12.56 8.76 9.57
C GLU A 153 11.22 9.06 10.25
N TRP A 154 10.17 9.33 9.48
CA TRP A 154 8.83 9.55 9.99
C TRP A 154 8.29 8.34 10.79
N MET A 155 8.55 7.11 10.32
CA MET A 155 8.15 5.88 11.05
C MET A 155 8.72 5.82 12.48
N ARG A 156 9.88 6.42 12.74
CA ARG A 156 10.50 6.40 14.06
C ARG A 156 9.72 7.23 15.07
N SER A 157 9.20 8.37 14.64
CA SER A 157 8.41 9.29 15.46
C SER A 157 6.93 8.92 15.57
N GLU A 158 6.37 8.20 14.56
CA GLU A 158 4.93 7.87 14.53
C GLU A 158 4.64 6.56 15.27
N SER A 159 4.29 6.68 16.54
CA SER A 159 4.06 5.51 17.41
C SER A 159 2.81 4.68 17.06
N ARG A 160 1.83 5.26 16.37
CA ARG A 160 0.58 4.61 15.95
C ARG A 160 0.78 3.67 14.78
N LEU A 161 1.83 3.88 13.98
CA LEU A 161 2.09 3.09 12.78
C LEU A 161 2.62 1.70 13.15
N ALA A 162 1.96 0.66 12.64
CA ALA A 162 2.36 -0.72 12.87
C ALA A 162 2.62 -1.50 11.57
N LEU A 163 2.18 -0.99 10.41
CA LEU A 163 2.39 -1.61 9.10
C LEU A 163 2.50 -0.55 8.02
N VAL A 164 3.46 -0.74 7.11
CA VAL A 164 3.57 -0.02 5.84
C VAL A 164 3.49 -1.04 4.71
N CYS A 165 2.59 -0.79 3.75
CA CYS A 165 2.54 -1.50 2.47
C CYS A 165 3.28 -0.66 1.44
N LEU A 166 4.29 -1.22 0.78
CA LEU A 166 5.03 -0.62 -0.32
C LEU A 166 4.59 -1.29 -1.62
N ASP A 167 3.86 -0.56 -2.46
CA ASP A 167 3.54 -1.01 -3.81
C ASP A 167 4.74 -0.75 -4.72
N VAL A 168 5.34 -1.83 -5.22
CA VAL A 168 6.62 -1.78 -5.94
C VAL A 168 6.39 -1.44 -7.41
N LYS A 169 6.54 -0.16 -7.76
CA LYS A 169 6.39 0.40 -9.11
C LYS A 169 7.72 0.42 -9.85
N LEU A 170 8.26 -0.74 -10.11
CA LEU A 170 9.47 -0.92 -10.92
C LEU A 170 9.09 -1.45 -12.31
N GLY A 171 9.88 -1.14 -13.34
CA GLY A 171 9.70 -1.73 -14.65
C GLY A 171 10.02 -3.24 -14.63
N GLU A 172 9.37 -4.02 -15.50
CA GLU A 172 9.51 -5.49 -15.55
C GLU A 172 10.97 -5.96 -15.59
N LYS A 173 11.85 -5.20 -16.25
CA LYS A 173 13.28 -5.52 -16.39
C LYS A 173 14.13 -5.06 -15.21
N GLU A 174 13.57 -4.35 -14.23
CA GLU A 174 14.30 -3.73 -13.12
C GLU A 174 14.48 -4.67 -11.91
N THR A 175 14.77 -5.93 -12.17
CA THR A 175 15.05 -6.90 -11.10
C THR A 175 16.27 -6.54 -10.24
N ALA A 176 17.20 -5.73 -10.76
CA ALA A 176 18.30 -5.17 -9.98
C ALA A 176 17.79 -4.19 -8.92
N GLY A 177 16.92 -3.24 -9.29
CA GLY A 177 16.29 -2.31 -8.36
C GLY A 177 15.48 -3.02 -7.28
N ALA A 178 14.77 -4.11 -7.64
CA ALA A 178 14.09 -4.94 -6.66
C ALA A 178 15.04 -5.56 -5.61
N ARG A 179 16.19 -6.06 -6.06
CA ARG A 179 17.21 -6.59 -5.14
C ARG A 179 17.84 -5.49 -4.28
N GLU A 180 18.01 -4.30 -4.83
CA GLU A 180 18.51 -3.13 -4.08
C GLU A 180 17.49 -2.68 -3.04
N LEU A 181 16.19 -2.64 -3.36
CA LEU A 181 15.12 -2.37 -2.39
C LEU A 181 15.14 -3.40 -1.26
N ALA A 182 15.31 -4.69 -1.58
CA ALA A 182 15.41 -5.74 -0.57
C ALA A 182 16.58 -5.51 0.38
N ARG A 183 17.76 -5.17 -0.15
CA ARG A 183 18.96 -4.85 0.66
C ARG A 183 18.74 -3.60 1.49
N PHE A 184 18.20 -2.54 0.90
CA PHE A 184 17.88 -1.28 1.58
C PHE A 184 16.98 -1.51 2.80
N LEU A 185 15.90 -2.28 2.63
CA LEU A 185 14.97 -2.60 3.72
C LEU A 185 15.61 -3.47 4.81
N ARG A 186 16.45 -4.44 4.41
CA ARG A 186 17.23 -5.25 5.35
C ARG A 186 18.15 -4.36 6.20
N ASP A 187 18.91 -3.50 5.55
CA ASP A 187 19.90 -2.65 6.21
C ASP A 187 19.21 -1.59 7.09
N ALA A 188 18.08 -1.06 6.63
CA ALA A 188 17.24 -0.18 7.43
C ALA A 188 16.66 -0.88 8.67
N ARG A 189 16.31 -2.15 8.55
CA ARG A 189 15.85 -2.96 9.69
C ARG A 189 16.99 -3.24 10.66
N SER A 190 18.14 -3.66 10.16
CA SER A 190 19.31 -4.02 10.97
C SER A 190 19.89 -2.82 11.72
N SER A 191 19.82 -1.63 11.12
CA SER A 191 20.27 -0.36 11.74
C SER A 191 19.22 0.28 12.65
N GLY A 192 18.02 -0.30 12.80
CA GLY A 192 16.94 0.26 13.60
C GLY A 192 16.20 1.43 12.96
N ARG A 193 16.47 1.76 11.69
CA ARG A 193 15.72 2.79 10.95
C ARG A 193 14.26 2.38 10.74
N ILE A 194 14.00 1.08 10.54
CA ILE A 194 12.64 0.54 10.61
C ILE A 194 12.42 0.01 12.03
N PRO A 195 11.56 0.64 12.85
CA PRO A 195 11.31 0.20 14.21
C PRO A 195 10.78 -1.23 14.28
N GLU A 196 11.11 -2.01 15.30
CA GLU A 196 10.65 -3.41 15.44
C GLU A 196 9.12 -3.55 15.45
N ARG A 197 8.41 -2.53 15.97
CA ARG A 197 6.95 -2.49 15.97
C ARG A 197 6.32 -2.39 14.56
N VAL A 198 7.07 -1.82 13.60
CA VAL A 198 6.55 -1.60 12.23
C VAL A 198 6.86 -2.80 11.35
N ARG A 199 5.84 -3.35 10.71
CA ARG A 199 5.96 -4.38 9.69
C ARG A 199 5.98 -3.73 8.31
N VAL A 200 6.55 -4.45 7.34
CA VAL A 200 6.58 -4.02 5.94
C VAL A 200 5.92 -5.10 5.09
N ALA A 201 5.02 -4.70 4.20
CA ALA A 201 4.45 -5.54 3.16
C ALA A 201 4.89 -4.99 1.80
N LEU A 202 5.47 -5.83 0.95
CA LEU A 202 5.79 -5.47 -0.44
C LEU A 202 4.67 -6.01 -1.34
N LEU A 203 3.99 -5.13 -2.04
CA LEU A 203 2.96 -5.46 -3.02
C LEU A 203 3.64 -5.45 -4.40
N CYS A 204 3.60 -6.58 -5.11
CA CYS A 204 4.39 -6.76 -6.34
C CYS A 204 3.50 -7.18 -7.50
N PRO A 205 3.13 -6.24 -8.41
CA PRO A 205 2.28 -6.53 -9.56
C PRO A 205 3.04 -7.19 -10.73
N GLN A 206 4.36 -7.02 -10.84
CA GLN A 206 5.15 -7.60 -11.93
C GLN A 206 5.78 -8.93 -11.52
N GLN A 207 5.70 -9.93 -12.43
CA GLN A 207 6.15 -11.29 -12.18
C GLN A 207 7.64 -11.38 -11.88
N GLU A 208 8.46 -10.71 -12.68
CA GLU A 208 9.92 -10.70 -12.59
C GLU A 208 10.39 -10.07 -11.28
N ILE A 209 9.75 -8.97 -10.89
CA ILE A 209 10.01 -8.25 -9.63
C ILE A 209 9.60 -9.12 -8.44
N LEU A 210 8.39 -9.72 -8.50
CA LEU A 210 7.91 -10.64 -7.47
C LEU A 210 8.87 -11.80 -7.28
N GLN A 211 9.35 -12.42 -8.37
CA GLN A 211 10.27 -13.54 -8.30
C GLN A 211 11.64 -13.14 -7.74
N ALA A 212 12.14 -11.96 -8.12
CA ALA A 212 13.39 -11.43 -7.58
C ALA A 212 13.28 -11.23 -6.06
N LEU A 213 12.22 -10.58 -5.58
CA LEU A 213 11.98 -10.34 -4.16
C LEU A 213 11.73 -11.62 -3.36
N LEU A 214 10.98 -12.57 -3.90
CA LEU A 214 10.79 -13.89 -3.26
C LEU A 214 12.10 -14.67 -3.16
N THR A 215 12.98 -14.57 -4.17
CA THR A 215 14.30 -15.18 -4.13
C THR A 215 15.16 -14.57 -3.04
N GLU A 216 15.17 -13.23 -2.93
CA GLU A 216 15.89 -12.53 -1.87
C GLU A 216 15.30 -12.85 -0.48
N SER A 217 13.97 -12.96 -0.36
CA SER A 217 13.31 -13.34 0.89
C SER A 217 13.74 -14.73 1.38
N ARG A 218 13.87 -15.70 0.48
CA ARG A 218 14.36 -17.05 0.82
C ARG A 218 15.82 -17.07 1.27
N ARG A 219 16.61 -16.08 0.86
CA ARG A 219 17.99 -15.86 1.29
C ARG A 219 18.10 -15.04 2.58
N GLU A 220 16.98 -14.75 3.23
CA GLU A 220 16.89 -13.86 4.41
C GLU A 220 17.36 -12.42 4.15
N THR A 221 17.47 -12.00 2.90
CA THR A 221 17.98 -10.68 2.52
C THR A 221 16.93 -9.56 2.54
N VAL A 222 15.66 -9.85 2.79
CA VAL A 222 14.57 -8.84 2.81
C VAL A 222 14.28 -8.28 4.23
N GLY A 223 14.98 -8.79 5.23
CA GLY A 223 14.80 -8.37 6.63
C GLY A 223 13.61 -9.02 7.35
N ARG A 224 13.81 -9.28 8.65
CA ARG A 224 12.75 -9.86 9.50
C ARG A 224 11.53 -8.94 9.56
N GLY A 225 10.33 -9.54 9.47
CA GLY A 225 9.07 -8.80 9.55
C GLY A 225 8.60 -8.17 8.25
N THR A 226 9.27 -8.47 7.11
CA THR A 226 8.81 -8.11 5.77
C THR A 226 8.05 -9.28 5.16
N ARG A 227 6.91 -8.97 4.53
CA ARG A 227 6.08 -9.92 3.76
C ARG A 227 6.01 -9.50 2.31
N ILE A 228 5.98 -10.45 1.40
CA ILE A 228 5.87 -10.21 -0.04
C ILE A 228 4.52 -10.73 -0.49
N PHE A 229 3.71 -9.84 -1.06
CA PHE A 229 2.39 -10.14 -1.60
C PHE A 229 2.49 -10.23 -3.12
N ALA A 230 2.00 -11.33 -3.67
CA ALA A 230 1.64 -11.38 -5.07
C ALA A 230 0.45 -10.44 -5.26
N ASP A 231 0.69 -9.32 -5.93
CA ASP A 231 -0.32 -8.31 -6.21
C ASP A 231 -0.85 -8.49 -7.63
N PHE A 232 -2.15 -8.64 -7.78
CA PHE A 232 -2.70 -9.04 -9.06
C PHE A 232 -4.07 -8.42 -9.34
N GLU A 233 -4.27 -8.03 -10.59
CA GLU A 233 -5.60 -7.72 -11.11
C GLU A 233 -6.24 -8.99 -11.66
N LEU A 234 -7.45 -9.29 -11.22
CA LEU A 234 -8.20 -10.50 -11.60
C LEU A 234 -8.34 -10.74 -13.11
N PRO A 235 -8.54 -12.02 -13.55
CA PRO A 235 -8.72 -13.23 -12.79
C PRO A 235 -7.41 -14.03 -12.61
N GLY A 236 -7.31 -14.84 -11.53
CA GLY A 236 -6.23 -15.81 -11.37
C GLY A 236 -5.23 -15.52 -10.26
N ALA A 237 -5.59 -14.66 -9.29
CA ALA A 237 -4.71 -14.30 -8.17
C ALA A 237 -4.16 -15.52 -7.40
N LEU A 238 -4.99 -16.53 -7.17
CA LEU A 238 -4.58 -17.74 -6.47
C LEU A 238 -3.61 -18.59 -7.30
N GLU A 239 -3.87 -18.75 -8.59
CA GLU A 239 -2.98 -19.52 -9.48
C GLU A 239 -1.65 -18.79 -9.69
N PHE A 240 -1.68 -17.45 -9.78
CA PHE A 240 -0.49 -16.64 -9.84
C PHE A 240 0.36 -16.80 -8.56
N ALA A 241 -0.25 -16.68 -7.39
CA ALA A 241 0.44 -16.89 -6.12
C ALA A 241 1.06 -18.29 -6.03
N LYS A 242 0.32 -19.33 -6.42
CA LYS A 242 0.83 -20.71 -6.44
C LYS A 242 2.03 -20.87 -7.38
N ARG A 243 1.92 -20.32 -8.60
CA ARG A 243 2.98 -20.42 -9.62
C ARG A 243 4.30 -19.89 -9.12
N PHE A 244 4.28 -18.76 -8.39
CA PHE A 244 5.49 -18.11 -7.87
C PHE A 244 5.85 -18.52 -6.44
N GLY A 245 5.01 -19.34 -5.79
CA GLY A 245 5.21 -19.75 -4.40
C GLY A 245 5.03 -18.61 -3.39
N ALA A 246 4.21 -17.63 -3.73
CA ALA A 246 3.80 -16.56 -2.81
C ALA A 246 2.70 -17.10 -1.87
N ASN A 247 2.81 -16.77 -0.59
CA ASN A 247 1.84 -17.16 0.43
C ASN A 247 0.98 -15.98 0.93
N CYS A 248 1.18 -14.79 0.37
CA CYS A 248 0.37 -13.60 0.61
C CYS A 248 -0.16 -13.08 -0.72
N VAL A 249 -1.42 -12.65 -0.73
CA VAL A 249 -2.09 -12.19 -1.95
C VAL A 249 -2.72 -10.83 -1.71
N SER A 250 -2.46 -9.92 -2.64
CA SER A 250 -3.15 -8.64 -2.76
C SER A 250 -3.84 -8.59 -4.13
N PHE A 251 -5.09 -8.15 -4.19
CA PHE A 251 -5.76 -8.04 -5.48
C PHE A 251 -6.90 -7.03 -5.50
N GLY A 252 -7.10 -6.42 -6.67
CA GLY A 252 -8.04 -5.35 -6.90
C GLY A 252 -9.26 -5.75 -7.73
N VAL A 253 -10.24 -4.83 -7.73
CA VAL A 253 -11.45 -4.95 -8.54
C VAL A 253 -11.35 -3.97 -9.70
N ARG A 254 -11.09 -4.46 -10.92
CA ARG A 254 -11.36 -3.66 -12.11
C ARG A 254 -12.87 -3.55 -12.34
N ARG A 255 -13.31 -2.43 -12.91
CA ARG A 255 -14.69 -1.92 -13.02
C ARG A 255 -15.77 -2.91 -13.51
N ARG A 256 -15.46 -4.13 -13.95
CA ARG A 256 -16.43 -4.89 -14.74
C ARG A 256 -17.26 -5.93 -14.02
N LEU A 257 -16.75 -6.68 -13.06
CA LEU A 257 -17.52 -7.83 -12.56
C LEU A 257 -17.26 -8.06 -11.06
N TRP A 258 -18.06 -7.43 -10.21
CA TRP A 258 -18.04 -7.70 -8.78
C TRP A 258 -18.33 -9.18 -8.46
N THR A 259 -19.13 -9.86 -9.30
CA THR A 259 -19.41 -11.29 -9.21
C THR A 259 -18.15 -12.13 -9.37
N ASP A 260 -17.37 -11.92 -10.43
CA ASP A 260 -16.14 -12.68 -10.69
C ASP A 260 -15.10 -12.44 -9.59
N PHE A 261 -15.04 -11.18 -9.12
CA PHE A 261 -14.20 -10.84 -7.99
C PHE A 261 -14.59 -11.63 -6.73
N ARG A 262 -15.89 -11.74 -6.42
CA ARG A 262 -16.37 -12.50 -5.26
C ARG A 262 -16.04 -13.98 -5.36
N ASP A 263 -16.16 -14.55 -6.54
CA ASP A 263 -15.86 -15.98 -6.78
C ASP A 263 -14.36 -16.25 -6.59
N GLU A 264 -13.49 -15.37 -7.12
CA GLU A 264 -12.06 -15.50 -6.89
C GLU A 264 -11.70 -15.24 -5.43
N LEU A 265 -12.26 -14.20 -4.80
CA LEU A 265 -12.08 -13.95 -3.37
C LEU A 265 -12.48 -15.15 -2.54
N GLY A 266 -13.60 -15.82 -2.86
CA GLY A 266 -14.05 -17.04 -2.20
C GLY A 266 -12.99 -18.15 -2.29
N ARG A 267 -12.41 -18.38 -3.47
CA ARG A 267 -11.31 -19.34 -3.68
C ARG A 267 -10.05 -19.00 -2.87
N VAL A 268 -9.66 -17.72 -2.88
CA VAL A 268 -8.48 -17.23 -2.12
C VAL A 268 -8.70 -17.34 -0.62
N LEU A 269 -9.89 -16.99 -0.12
CA LEU A 269 -10.23 -17.11 1.30
C LEU A 269 -10.29 -18.57 1.74
N ALA A 270 -10.84 -19.47 0.92
CA ALA A 270 -10.81 -20.90 1.19
C ALA A 270 -9.37 -21.46 1.24
N ALA A 271 -8.50 -21.00 0.33
CA ALA A 271 -7.08 -21.34 0.38
C ALA A 271 -6.38 -20.82 1.63
N ARG A 272 -6.75 -19.61 2.09
CA ARG A 272 -6.27 -19.02 3.34
C ARG A 272 -6.71 -19.84 4.55
N ASP A 273 -7.98 -20.19 4.61
CA ASP A 273 -8.54 -20.95 5.73
C ASP A 273 -7.96 -22.38 5.79
N ALA A 274 -7.58 -22.94 4.65
CA ALA A 274 -6.81 -24.19 4.54
C ALA A 274 -5.30 -24.01 4.84
N GLY A 275 -4.83 -22.82 5.19
CA GLY A 275 -3.42 -22.54 5.54
C GLY A 275 -2.46 -22.48 4.35
N ARG A 276 -2.96 -22.45 3.10
CA ARG A 276 -2.15 -22.32 1.88
C ARG A 276 -1.79 -20.89 1.55
N ILE A 277 -2.63 -19.94 1.94
CA ILE A 277 -2.40 -18.50 1.90
C ILE A 277 -2.37 -17.98 3.33
N GLU A 278 -1.46 -17.07 3.64
CA GLU A 278 -1.31 -16.49 4.98
C GLU A 278 -2.12 -15.21 5.17
N SER A 279 -2.17 -14.36 4.15
CA SER A 279 -2.83 -13.05 4.20
C SER A 279 -3.44 -12.65 2.86
N VAL A 280 -4.57 -11.95 2.95
CA VAL A 280 -5.34 -11.45 1.79
C VAL A 280 -5.66 -9.98 2.00
N ILE A 281 -5.14 -9.13 1.11
CA ILE A 281 -5.45 -7.69 1.04
C ILE A 281 -6.29 -7.44 -0.21
N VAL A 282 -7.24 -6.52 -0.11
CA VAL A 282 -8.09 -6.12 -1.25
C VAL A 282 -7.97 -4.61 -1.47
N TRP A 283 -7.85 -4.18 -2.74
CA TRP A 283 -7.69 -2.78 -3.13
C TRP A 283 -8.43 -2.42 -4.44
N THR A 284 -8.66 -1.16 -4.78
CA THR A 284 -8.92 -0.06 -3.84
C THR A 284 -10.42 0.01 -3.67
N ILE A 285 -10.90 -0.03 -2.44
CA ILE A 285 -12.32 -0.15 -2.15
C ILE A 285 -12.81 1.12 -1.43
N ASN A 286 -13.64 1.90 -2.12
CA ASN A 286 -14.21 3.15 -1.62
C ASN A 286 -15.73 3.12 -1.47
N ASP A 287 -16.38 2.08 -2.00
CA ASP A 287 -17.83 1.87 -1.91
C ASP A 287 -18.25 1.22 -0.58
N GLU A 288 -19.13 1.86 0.17
CA GLU A 288 -19.57 1.41 1.50
C GLU A 288 -20.17 0.00 1.49
N LYS A 289 -20.98 -0.34 0.48
CA LYS A 289 -21.62 -1.66 0.37
C LYS A 289 -20.58 -2.76 0.19
N ARG A 290 -19.58 -2.50 -0.67
CA ARG A 290 -18.45 -3.41 -0.88
C ARG A 290 -17.57 -3.54 0.35
N MET A 291 -17.27 -2.43 1.04
CA MET A 291 -16.55 -2.46 2.31
C MET A 291 -17.26 -3.35 3.34
N ARG A 292 -18.58 -3.16 3.53
CA ARG A 292 -19.39 -3.96 4.46
C ARG A 292 -19.37 -5.44 4.10
N GLU A 293 -19.43 -5.78 2.82
CA GLU A 293 -19.35 -7.15 2.34
C GLU A 293 -17.98 -7.77 2.64
N LEU A 294 -16.88 -7.10 2.29
CA LEU A 294 -15.52 -7.58 2.53
C LEU A 294 -15.21 -7.73 4.03
N VAL A 295 -15.69 -6.80 4.84
CA VAL A 295 -15.59 -6.90 6.29
C VAL A 295 -16.34 -8.12 6.80
N ARG A 296 -17.53 -8.47 6.27
CA ARG A 296 -18.26 -9.70 6.61
C ARG A 296 -17.51 -10.97 6.17
N LEU A 297 -16.90 -10.94 4.99
CA LEU A 297 -16.08 -12.04 4.45
C LEU A 297 -14.76 -12.21 5.20
N ASN A 298 -14.43 -11.28 6.08
CA ASN A 298 -13.25 -11.35 6.95
C ASN A 298 -11.93 -11.40 6.18
N VAL A 299 -11.76 -10.55 5.15
CA VAL A 299 -10.44 -10.30 4.55
C VAL A 299 -9.48 -9.77 5.61
N ASP A 300 -8.17 -9.89 5.38
CA ASP A 300 -7.19 -9.48 6.38
C ASP A 300 -6.92 -7.97 6.35
N GLY A 301 -7.06 -7.32 5.16
CA GLY A 301 -6.94 -5.87 5.03
C GLY A 301 -7.68 -5.32 3.80
N ILE A 302 -8.04 -4.05 3.87
CA ILE A 302 -8.66 -3.30 2.77
C ILE A 302 -7.90 -1.99 2.59
N LEU A 303 -7.35 -1.76 1.38
CA LEU A 303 -6.82 -0.48 0.96
C LEU A 303 -7.99 0.41 0.51
N THR A 304 -7.98 1.66 0.98
CA THR A 304 -9.06 2.61 0.71
C THR A 304 -8.58 4.06 0.76
N ASP A 305 -9.19 4.90 -0.07
CA ASP A 305 -9.07 6.36 -0.01
C ASP A 305 -9.99 6.97 1.07
N GLU A 306 -10.86 6.13 1.69
CA GLU A 306 -11.86 6.50 2.68
C GLU A 306 -11.61 5.82 4.04
N PRO A 307 -10.45 6.05 4.70
CA PRO A 307 -10.11 5.33 5.93
C PRO A 307 -11.12 5.59 7.06
N ARG A 308 -11.70 6.80 7.16
CA ARG A 308 -12.73 7.14 8.14
C ARG A 308 -13.99 6.30 7.97
N LEU A 309 -14.47 6.14 6.74
CA LEU A 309 -15.64 5.33 6.42
C LEU A 309 -15.41 3.86 6.76
N LEU A 310 -14.28 3.31 6.30
CA LEU A 310 -13.95 1.91 6.57
C LEU A 310 -13.75 1.65 8.07
N ARG A 311 -13.12 2.57 8.81
CA ARG A 311 -12.96 2.47 10.26
C ARG A 311 -14.31 2.39 10.98
N ARG A 312 -15.27 3.21 10.60
CA ARG A 312 -16.64 3.16 11.12
C ARG A 312 -17.24 1.77 10.92
N ILE A 313 -17.21 1.25 9.70
CA ILE A 313 -17.76 -0.08 9.34
C ILE A 313 -17.10 -1.21 10.14
N VAL A 314 -15.78 -1.20 10.25
CA VAL A 314 -15.04 -2.20 11.05
C VAL A 314 -15.40 -2.11 12.52
N SER A 315 -15.66 -0.90 13.03
CA SER A 315 -16.04 -0.68 14.43
C SER A 315 -17.46 -1.16 14.74
N GLU A 316 -18.41 -0.96 13.84
CA GLU A 316 -19.79 -1.45 13.95
C GLU A 316 -19.88 -2.98 14.01
N ARG A 317 -18.97 -3.67 13.33
CA ARG A 317 -18.93 -5.14 13.30
C ARG A 317 -18.39 -5.78 14.59
N SER A 318 -17.57 -5.08 15.33
CA SER A 318 -17.07 -5.62 16.60
C SER A 318 -18.23 -5.66 17.59
N PRO A 319 -18.55 -6.83 18.20
CA PRO A 319 -19.53 -6.85 19.27
C PRO A 319 -19.11 -5.84 20.33
N ALA A 320 -20.08 -5.08 20.85
CA ALA A 320 -19.88 -4.28 22.05
C ALA A 320 -19.28 -5.17 23.15
N PRO A 321 -18.36 -4.67 23.96
CA PRO A 321 -17.69 -5.45 24.98
C PRO A 321 -18.64 -6.05 25.99
#